data_0948c4d836881a5d50e2f984d7f73f06
#
_entry.id   0948c4d836881a5d50e2f984d7f73f06
#
_cell.length_a   1.000
_cell.length_b   1.000
_cell.length_c   1.000
_cell.angle_alpha   90.00
_cell.angle_beta   90.00
_cell.angle_gamma   90.00
#
_symmetry.space_group_name_H-M   'P 1'
#
loop_
_entity.id
_entity.type
_entity.pdbx_description
1 polymer ?
#
loop_
_entity_poly.entity_id
_entity_poly.type
_entity_poly.pdbx_seq_one_letter_code
_entity_poly.pdbx_strand_id
1 'polypeptide(L)'
;MNPSKFKNALGEVKKEKFLNCNVTTVSTEGRYIAVNGNFLAMSWSNMGEIVVVDSSSFCSVKPDQPRIKGHRANVLDLEFSPFSSDLLAAAFDDCSVLLYKIPEGGLTEHLTQEVQLYQKHMKKVPFVTFNPVASDVLCTGAFLGDIHVWNALKGETYVELKADDTPTSVQWSPSGSLIGATTKKKNINIFDPRANKMIMNQIINEQFQAAKFGWLDNEQFVTTSWTKNKEKKIRLWDIRKVKDDLSSEGEVTSIKIDSSTTVTTPFVDKESKLIYAIAKGESMIRTYDYSSGTFIKGIDFSGAEPSISTVMFERKCLDYNRLEVDRFARFVNSQKVYYISYTIPRRNQGFDPTLYPPVECGEAALTYDQWVEGQNAEPIKKEINTIENKFVSKVEVFVKQEAKVEVKTPEMKIKELEGKIAEMSVKINQLEEENAKLKKKKKKKKAQKTEEEHVEIQQDEQKQEIEIQNEEEQPQEEQPQEEEQPQKIEIQKEEEQPQEEQPQEEEQPQEEEPQEDNQE
;
A
#
# COMPACT_ATOMS: atom_id res chain seq x y z
N MET A 1 -17.52 2.30 -35.47
CA MET A 1 -16.59 1.93 -34.40
C MET A 1 -16.62 0.41 -34.25
N ASN A 2 -15.48 -0.25 -34.39
CA ASN A 2 -15.44 -1.71 -34.20
C ASN A 2 -15.35 -2.01 -32.69
N PRO A 3 -16.29 -2.83 -32.15
CA PRO A 3 -16.20 -3.28 -30.77
C PRO A 3 -14.93 -4.10 -30.54
N SER A 4 -14.47 -4.15 -29.28
CA SER A 4 -13.35 -5.00 -28.90
C SER A 4 -13.57 -6.45 -29.33
N LYS A 5 -12.51 -7.14 -29.70
CA LYS A 5 -12.51 -8.59 -29.94
C LYS A 5 -12.99 -9.39 -28.72
N PHE A 6 -12.90 -8.80 -27.53
CA PHE A 6 -13.17 -9.43 -26.23
C PHE A 6 -14.55 -9.10 -25.66
N LYS A 7 -15.37 -8.27 -26.33
CA LYS A 7 -16.70 -7.85 -25.86
C LYS A 7 -17.60 -9.02 -25.44
N ASN A 8 -17.46 -10.17 -26.08
CA ASN A 8 -18.27 -11.35 -25.83
C ASN A 8 -17.58 -12.38 -24.91
N ALA A 9 -16.55 -11.96 -24.14
CA ALA A 9 -15.93 -12.82 -23.15
C ALA A 9 -16.97 -13.25 -22.11
N LEU A 10 -17.04 -14.55 -21.83
CA LEU A 10 -18.00 -15.15 -20.89
C LEU A 10 -17.28 -15.64 -19.64
N GLY A 11 -17.75 -15.21 -18.48
CA GLY A 11 -17.23 -15.65 -17.20
C GLY A 11 -17.80 -17.01 -16.79
N GLU A 12 -16.93 -17.96 -16.44
CA GLU A 12 -17.30 -19.28 -15.95
C GLU A 12 -16.55 -19.62 -14.67
N VAL A 13 -17.26 -20.24 -13.70
CA VAL A 13 -16.64 -20.74 -12.46
C VAL A 13 -15.87 -22.01 -12.76
N LYS A 14 -14.58 -22.09 -12.39
CA LYS A 14 -13.84 -23.34 -12.42
C LYS A 14 -14.44 -24.33 -11.41
N LYS A 15 -14.46 -25.62 -11.76
CA LYS A 15 -15.07 -26.67 -10.93
C LYS A 15 -14.32 -26.85 -9.62
N GLU A 16 -13.02 -26.78 -9.66
CA GLU A 16 -12.10 -26.94 -8.54
C GLU A 16 -12.17 -25.68 -7.64
N LYS A 17 -12.09 -25.90 -6.31
CA LYS A 17 -12.18 -24.83 -5.30
C LYS A 17 -11.27 -25.12 -4.13
N PHE A 18 -10.79 -24.05 -3.49
CA PHE A 18 -10.22 -24.16 -2.15
C PHE A 18 -11.37 -24.15 -1.14
N LEU A 19 -11.32 -25.06 -0.18
CA LEU A 19 -12.34 -25.25 0.85
C LEU A 19 -11.76 -24.95 2.23
N ASN A 20 -12.63 -24.68 3.21
CA ASN A 20 -12.24 -24.37 4.59
C ASN A 20 -11.29 -23.17 4.69
N CYS A 21 -11.48 -22.20 3.80
CA CYS A 21 -10.72 -20.95 3.80
C CYS A 21 -11.24 -20.04 4.92
N ASN A 22 -10.75 -20.24 6.15
CA ASN A 22 -11.15 -19.47 7.32
C ASN A 22 -10.46 -18.09 7.33
N VAL A 23 -10.80 -17.28 6.32
CA VAL A 23 -10.26 -15.92 6.13
C VAL A 23 -10.83 -14.96 7.17
N THR A 24 -10.02 -14.00 7.63
CA THR A 24 -10.47 -12.97 8.56
C THR A 24 -11.68 -12.19 8.03
N THR A 25 -12.56 -11.77 8.93
CA THR A 25 -13.72 -10.92 8.62
C THR A 25 -13.54 -9.48 9.12
N VAL A 26 -12.34 -9.11 9.57
CA VAL A 26 -12.04 -7.75 10.00
C VAL A 26 -12.31 -6.79 8.84
N SER A 27 -13.12 -5.74 9.11
CA SER A 27 -13.49 -4.79 8.07
C SER A 27 -12.27 -4.03 7.55
N THR A 28 -12.06 -4.10 6.24
CA THR A 28 -10.99 -3.37 5.55
C THR A 28 -11.46 -2.91 4.16
N GLU A 29 -10.86 -1.82 3.68
CA GLU A 29 -10.95 -1.39 2.29
C GLU A 29 -9.97 -2.16 1.37
N GLY A 30 -8.97 -2.82 1.94
CA GLY A 30 -7.98 -3.66 1.26
C GLY A 30 -8.51 -5.04 0.86
N ARG A 31 -7.58 -5.92 0.51
CA ARG A 31 -7.84 -7.27 0.00
C ARG A 31 -7.56 -8.31 1.07
N TYR A 32 -8.48 -9.25 1.27
CA TYR A 32 -8.28 -10.39 2.18
C TYR A 32 -7.44 -11.50 1.56
N ILE A 33 -7.32 -11.50 0.24
CA ILE A 33 -6.58 -12.50 -0.53
C ILE A 33 -5.69 -11.81 -1.56
N ALA A 34 -4.56 -12.44 -1.87
CA ALA A 34 -3.69 -12.08 -2.98
C ALA A 34 -3.32 -13.33 -3.78
N VAL A 35 -3.12 -13.19 -5.08
CA VAL A 35 -2.84 -14.31 -5.96
C VAL A 35 -1.82 -13.92 -7.03
N ASN A 36 -0.96 -14.88 -7.35
CA ASN A 36 -0.10 -14.83 -8.54
C ASN A 36 -0.09 -16.20 -9.25
N GLY A 37 0.85 -16.41 -10.18
CA GLY A 37 0.96 -17.68 -10.89
C GLY A 37 1.29 -18.89 -10.02
N ASN A 38 1.97 -18.69 -8.89
CA ASN A 38 2.48 -19.75 -8.04
C ASN A 38 1.63 -19.92 -6.78
N PHE A 39 1.20 -18.81 -6.15
CA PHE A 39 0.61 -18.82 -4.82
C PHE A 39 -0.71 -18.09 -4.73
N LEU A 40 -1.56 -18.59 -3.82
CA LEU A 40 -2.72 -17.90 -3.26
C LEU A 40 -2.43 -17.64 -1.79
N ALA A 41 -2.34 -16.38 -1.38
CA ALA A 41 -2.22 -15.96 0.01
C ALA A 41 -3.58 -15.50 0.53
N MET A 42 -3.88 -15.85 1.79
CA MET A 42 -5.15 -15.52 2.45
C MET A 42 -4.87 -15.04 3.87
N SER A 43 -5.40 -13.89 4.25
CA SER A 43 -5.42 -13.45 5.63
C SER A 43 -6.27 -14.40 6.47
N TRP A 44 -5.69 -14.98 7.53
CA TRP A 44 -6.39 -15.99 8.31
C TRP A 44 -7.19 -15.37 9.47
N SER A 45 -8.16 -16.10 9.99
CA SER A 45 -9.03 -15.61 11.09
C SER A 45 -8.28 -15.33 12.41
N ASN A 46 -7.12 -15.92 12.60
CA ASN A 46 -6.24 -15.58 13.72
C ASN A 46 -5.42 -14.36 13.40
N MET A 47 -5.22 -13.49 14.37
CA MET A 47 -4.43 -12.26 14.21
C MET A 47 -3.04 -12.56 13.65
N GLY A 48 -2.67 -11.83 12.61
CA GLY A 48 -1.35 -11.86 11.98
C GLY A 48 -1.01 -13.11 11.21
N GLU A 49 -1.90 -14.10 11.15
CA GLU A 49 -1.65 -15.31 10.39
C GLU A 49 -2.04 -15.15 8.91
N ILE A 50 -1.19 -15.64 8.02
CA ILE A 50 -1.44 -15.69 6.57
C ILE A 50 -1.21 -17.12 6.10
N VAL A 51 -2.21 -17.69 5.45
CA VAL A 51 -2.11 -18.99 4.76
C VAL A 51 -1.63 -18.74 3.35
N VAL A 52 -0.64 -19.54 2.93
CA VAL A 52 -0.13 -19.52 1.55
C VAL A 52 -0.25 -20.94 1.00
N VAL A 53 -0.91 -21.10 -0.13
CA VAL A 53 -1.10 -22.36 -0.85
C VAL A 53 -0.69 -22.21 -2.31
N ASP A 54 -0.35 -23.31 -2.97
CA ASP A 54 -0.13 -23.33 -4.41
C ASP A 54 -1.44 -22.94 -5.14
N SER A 55 -1.37 -21.93 -6.00
CA SER A 55 -2.54 -21.38 -6.71
C SER A 55 -3.19 -22.35 -7.69
N SER A 56 -2.47 -23.41 -8.11
CA SER A 56 -2.95 -24.43 -9.03
C SER A 56 -3.46 -25.71 -8.33
N SER A 57 -3.08 -25.93 -7.08
CA SER A 57 -3.37 -27.13 -6.31
C SER A 57 -4.59 -26.96 -5.40
N PHE A 58 -5.78 -26.99 -5.99
CA PHE A 58 -7.03 -26.85 -5.26
C PHE A 58 -7.16 -27.91 -4.15
N CYS A 59 -7.35 -27.45 -2.93
CA CYS A 59 -7.35 -28.31 -1.76
C CYS A 59 -8.34 -27.82 -0.68
N SER A 60 -8.55 -28.66 0.31
CA SER A 60 -9.15 -28.24 1.58
C SER A 60 -8.04 -27.77 2.50
N VAL A 61 -8.10 -26.48 2.89
CA VAL A 61 -7.12 -25.89 3.81
C VAL A 61 -7.24 -26.57 5.17
N LYS A 62 -6.13 -27.09 5.70
CA LYS A 62 -6.10 -27.79 6.98
C LYS A 62 -5.84 -26.82 8.14
N PRO A 63 -6.41 -27.10 9.33
CA PRO A 63 -6.16 -26.26 10.51
C PRO A 63 -4.69 -26.21 10.96
N ASP A 64 -3.93 -27.28 10.73
CA ASP A 64 -2.54 -27.46 11.12
C ASP A 64 -1.51 -27.15 10.03
N GLN A 65 -1.99 -26.72 8.85
CA GLN A 65 -1.10 -26.43 7.73
C GLN A 65 -0.13 -25.27 8.04
N PRO A 66 1.09 -25.31 7.49
CA PRO A 66 2.07 -24.23 7.61
C PRO A 66 1.52 -22.86 7.19
N ARG A 67 1.91 -21.82 7.94
CA ARG A 67 1.45 -20.44 7.77
C ARG A 67 2.55 -19.46 8.08
N ILE A 68 2.41 -18.25 7.59
CA ILE A 68 3.14 -17.09 8.09
C ILE A 68 2.53 -16.74 9.46
N LYS A 69 3.36 -16.60 10.50
CA LYS A 69 2.98 -16.34 11.89
C LYS A 69 3.99 -15.41 12.54
N GLY A 70 3.68 -14.97 13.76
CA GLY A 70 4.59 -14.19 14.61
C GLY A 70 4.11 -12.77 14.84
N HIS A 71 3.47 -12.17 13.88
CA HIS A 71 2.84 -10.86 14.03
C HIS A 71 1.50 -10.96 14.75
N ARG A 72 1.13 -9.95 15.57
CA ARG A 72 -0.06 -9.98 16.43
C ARG A 72 -1.07 -8.88 16.10
N ALA A 73 -1.21 -8.54 14.83
CA ALA A 73 -2.16 -7.55 14.37
C ALA A 73 -3.00 -8.12 13.22
N ASN A 74 -4.19 -7.56 12.98
CA ASN A 74 -5.03 -8.03 11.89
C ASN A 74 -4.47 -7.62 10.53
N VAL A 75 -4.42 -8.57 9.60
CA VAL A 75 -4.05 -8.30 8.21
C VAL A 75 -5.18 -7.51 7.55
N LEU A 76 -4.85 -6.37 6.96
CA LEU A 76 -5.79 -5.48 6.26
C LEU A 76 -5.66 -5.56 4.74
N ASP A 77 -4.46 -5.78 4.21
CA ASP A 77 -4.21 -5.89 2.78
C ASP A 77 -3.03 -6.83 2.48
N LEU A 78 -3.05 -7.45 1.32
CA LEU A 78 -2.03 -8.36 0.82
C LEU A 78 -1.74 -8.09 -0.65
N GLU A 79 -0.46 -8.08 -1.03
CA GLU A 79 -0.06 -8.03 -2.45
C GLU A 79 1.25 -8.78 -2.69
N PHE A 80 1.28 -9.58 -3.74
CA PHE A 80 2.51 -10.16 -4.26
C PHE A 80 3.28 -9.15 -5.11
N SER A 81 4.61 -9.24 -5.07
CA SER A 81 5.43 -8.47 -6.01
C SER A 81 5.16 -8.90 -7.45
N PRO A 82 4.99 -7.95 -8.39
CA PRO A 82 4.82 -8.28 -9.81
C PRO A 82 6.08 -8.88 -10.44
N PHE A 83 7.26 -8.68 -9.81
CA PHE A 83 8.57 -9.10 -10.33
C PHE A 83 9.12 -10.36 -9.65
N SER A 84 8.67 -10.67 -8.44
CA SER A 84 9.11 -11.83 -7.67
C SER A 84 7.90 -12.57 -7.13
N SER A 85 7.67 -13.78 -7.63
CA SER A 85 6.48 -14.56 -7.26
C SER A 85 6.51 -15.07 -5.81
N ASP A 86 7.65 -14.99 -5.13
CA ASP A 86 7.88 -15.42 -3.77
C ASP A 86 7.85 -14.28 -2.73
N LEU A 87 7.69 -13.03 -3.18
CA LEU A 87 7.70 -11.86 -2.30
C LEU A 87 6.28 -11.36 -2.05
N LEU A 88 5.85 -11.39 -0.79
CA LEU A 88 4.51 -10.98 -0.33
C LEU A 88 4.61 -9.81 0.65
N ALA A 89 3.93 -8.71 0.34
CA ALA A 89 3.72 -7.62 1.28
C ALA A 89 2.37 -7.79 2.00
N ALA A 90 2.37 -7.53 3.31
CA ALA A 90 1.19 -7.58 4.17
C ALA A 90 1.10 -6.31 5.01
N ALA A 91 -0.06 -5.66 5.00
CA ALA A 91 -0.35 -4.47 5.78
C ALA A 91 -1.29 -4.78 6.94
N PHE A 92 -1.08 -4.12 8.09
CA PHE A 92 -1.73 -4.48 9.35
C PHE A 92 -2.44 -3.32 10.02
N ASP A 93 -3.28 -3.63 11.02
CA ASP A 93 -4.06 -2.63 11.76
C ASP A 93 -3.30 -2.00 12.94
N ASP A 94 -2.10 -2.46 13.26
CA ASP A 94 -1.16 -1.86 14.21
C ASP A 94 -0.20 -0.83 13.59
N CYS A 95 -0.52 -0.37 12.37
CA CYS A 95 0.27 0.61 11.63
C CYS A 95 1.56 0.07 10.99
N SER A 96 1.80 -1.23 11.06
CA SER A 96 2.96 -1.88 10.43
C SER A 96 2.65 -2.42 9.04
N VAL A 97 3.69 -2.59 8.24
CA VAL A 97 3.68 -3.36 7.00
C VAL A 97 4.89 -4.29 7.02
N LEU A 98 4.70 -5.56 6.65
CA LEU A 98 5.75 -6.56 6.63
C LEU A 98 5.92 -7.16 5.25
N LEU A 99 7.16 -7.45 4.92
CA LEU A 99 7.53 -8.13 3.69
C LEU A 99 8.01 -9.53 4.01
N TYR A 100 7.42 -10.53 3.39
CA TYR A 100 7.75 -11.94 3.57
C TYR A 100 8.29 -12.54 2.28
N LYS A 101 9.30 -13.41 2.41
CA LYS A 101 9.80 -14.22 1.31
C LYS A 101 9.35 -15.66 1.51
N ILE A 102 8.51 -16.13 0.59
CA ILE A 102 7.96 -17.48 0.61
C ILE A 102 9.02 -18.43 0.02
N PRO A 103 9.36 -19.56 0.70
CA PRO A 103 10.27 -20.53 0.15
C PRO A 103 9.80 -21.10 -1.18
N GLU A 104 10.75 -21.53 -2.03
CA GLU A 104 10.45 -22.24 -3.26
C GLU A 104 9.61 -23.50 -2.96
N GLY A 105 8.53 -23.69 -3.71
CA GLY A 105 7.58 -24.78 -3.46
C GLY A 105 6.56 -24.55 -2.34
N GLY A 106 6.59 -23.38 -1.68
CA GLY A 106 5.64 -22.99 -0.63
C GLY A 106 6.11 -23.26 0.79
N LEU A 107 5.21 -23.11 1.75
CA LEU A 107 5.52 -23.27 3.16
C LEU A 107 5.49 -24.74 3.57
N THR A 108 6.63 -25.29 4.02
CA THR A 108 6.73 -26.63 4.64
C THR A 108 6.65 -26.59 6.15
N GLU A 109 6.97 -25.42 6.74
CA GLU A 109 6.88 -25.12 8.18
C GLU A 109 6.35 -23.68 8.38
N HIS A 110 6.06 -23.31 9.62
CA HIS A 110 5.61 -21.95 9.91
C HIS A 110 6.74 -20.94 9.63
N LEU A 111 6.42 -19.94 8.81
CA LEU A 111 7.33 -18.81 8.55
C LEU A 111 7.06 -17.72 9.60
N THR A 112 8.06 -17.44 10.43
CA THR A 112 7.97 -16.46 11.53
C THR A 112 8.85 -15.24 11.32
N GLN A 113 9.70 -15.26 10.27
CA GLN A 113 10.67 -14.22 10.01
C GLN A 113 10.28 -13.44 8.76
N GLU A 114 10.15 -12.14 8.90
CA GLU A 114 10.00 -11.18 7.81
C GLU A 114 11.34 -10.85 7.15
N VAL A 115 11.29 -10.43 5.90
CA VAL A 115 12.45 -9.86 5.19
C VAL A 115 12.65 -8.41 5.63
N GLN A 116 11.54 -7.68 5.80
CA GLN A 116 11.54 -6.26 6.16
C GLN A 116 10.29 -5.90 6.94
N LEU A 117 10.45 -5.00 7.92
CA LEU A 117 9.40 -4.38 8.71
C LEU A 117 9.40 -2.86 8.48
N TYR A 118 8.23 -2.29 8.19
CA TYR A 118 8.02 -0.85 8.02
C TYR A 118 7.11 -0.34 9.14
N GLN A 119 7.65 0.51 10.00
CA GLN A 119 6.95 1.07 11.16
C GLN A 119 7.09 2.60 11.19
N LYS A 120 6.38 3.29 10.31
CA LYS A 120 6.40 4.75 10.26
C LYS A 120 5.02 5.36 10.25
N HIS A 121 4.01 4.60 9.83
CA HIS A 121 2.64 5.05 9.86
C HIS A 121 2.14 5.18 11.31
N MET A 122 1.36 6.22 11.57
CA MET A 122 0.75 6.48 12.88
C MET A 122 -0.69 5.94 12.97
N LYS A 123 -1.20 5.38 11.90
CA LYS A 123 -2.57 4.85 11.77
C LYS A 123 -2.58 3.57 10.95
N LYS A 124 -3.69 2.80 11.09
CA LYS A 124 -3.94 1.56 10.33
C LYS A 124 -3.64 1.72 8.85
N VAL A 125 -3.02 0.69 8.25
CA VAL A 125 -2.58 0.67 6.86
C VAL A 125 -3.46 -0.27 6.03
N PRO A 126 -4.57 0.20 5.44
CA PRO A 126 -5.46 -0.63 4.63
C PRO A 126 -4.98 -0.88 3.20
N PHE A 127 -3.87 -0.29 2.77
CA PHE A 127 -3.37 -0.44 1.40
C PHE A 127 -1.88 -0.66 1.35
N VAL A 128 -1.48 -1.66 0.59
CA VAL A 128 -0.10 -1.90 0.18
C VAL A 128 -0.08 -2.22 -1.32
N THR A 129 0.82 -1.61 -2.07
CA THR A 129 0.91 -1.86 -3.52
C THR A 129 2.33 -1.65 -4.05
N PHE A 130 2.80 -2.61 -4.84
CA PHE A 130 4.09 -2.53 -5.52
C PHE A 130 4.01 -1.64 -6.77
N ASN A 131 5.12 -1.01 -7.09
CA ASN A 131 5.26 -0.30 -8.35
C ASN A 131 5.22 -1.31 -9.53
N PRO A 132 4.45 -1.04 -10.60
CA PRO A 132 4.30 -2.00 -11.71
C PRO A 132 5.50 -2.02 -12.67
N VAL A 133 6.46 -1.11 -12.55
CA VAL A 133 7.56 -0.92 -13.51
C VAL A 133 8.93 -1.03 -12.85
N ALA A 134 9.06 -0.51 -11.63
CA ALA A 134 10.33 -0.44 -10.91
C ALA A 134 10.38 -1.52 -9.81
N SER A 135 11.47 -2.31 -9.79
CA SER A 135 11.73 -3.23 -8.68
C SER A 135 11.96 -2.49 -7.37
N ASP A 136 11.59 -3.13 -6.28
CA ASP A 136 11.86 -2.68 -4.91
C ASP A 136 11.25 -1.31 -4.53
N VAL A 137 10.23 -0.87 -5.27
CA VAL A 137 9.43 0.31 -4.95
C VAL A 137 8.06 -0.13 -4.43
N LEU A 138 7.76 0.22 -3.17
CA LEU A 138 6.51 -0.13 -2.50
C LEU A 138 5.77 1.14 -2.09
N CYS A 139 4.46 1.18 -2.25
CA CYS A 139 3.59 2.24 -1.74
C CYS A 139 2.65 1.68 -0.68
N THR A 140 2.46 2.43 0.39
CA THR A 140 1.52 2.11 1.46
C THR A 140 0.60 3.28 1.72
N GLY A 141 -0.68 3.01 1.96
CA GLY A 141 -1.68 4.03 2.26
C GLY A 141 -2.34 3.78 3.61
N ALA A 142 -2.26 4.76 4.52
CA ALA A 142 -2.83 4.68 5.85
C ALA A 142 -4.02 5.62 6.07
N PHE A 143 -4.76 5.43 7.16
CA PHE A 143 -5.83 6.32 7.56
C PHE A 143 -5.31 7.74 7.79
N LEU A 144 -6.21 8.72 7.71
CA LEU A 144 -5.94 10.15 7.77
C LEU A 144 -5.06 10.68 6.61
N GLY A 145 -4.98 9.94 5.51
CA GLY A 145 -4.35 10.42 4.27
C GLY A 145 -2.83 10.22 4.19
N ASP A 146 -2.23 9.45 5.08
CA ASP A 146 -0.78 9.18 5.00
C ASP A 146 -0.49 8.15 3.91
N ILE A 147 0.33 8.53 2.93
CA ILE A 147 0.78 7.66 1.84
C ILE A 147 2.31 7.73 1.81
N HIS A 148 2.96 6.58 1.98
CA HIS A 148 4.42 6.50 1.96
C HIS A 148 4.90 5.65 0.79
N VAL A 149 6.03 6.06 0.21
CA VAL A 149 6.76 5.27 -0.78
C VAL A 149 8.08 4.84 -0.18
N TRP A 150 8.42 3.57 -0.36
CA TRP A 150 9.53 2.91 0.28
C TRP A 150 10.47 2.25 -0.71
N ASN A 151 11.75 2.16 -0.32
CA ASN A 151 12.60 1.10 -0.83
C ASN A 151 12.20 -0.20 -0.13
N ALA A 152 11.64 -1.15 -0.88
CA ALA A 152 11.03 -2.35 -0.32
C ALA A 152 12.05 -3.26 0.39
N LEU A 153 13.28 -3.37 -0.10
CA LEU A 153 14.29 -4.25 0.51
C LEU A 153 15.05 -3.58 1.66
N LYS A 154 15.27 -2.26 1.60
CA LYS A 154 15.99 -1.53 2.65
C LYS A 154 15.09 -1.05 3.79
N GLY A 155 13.77 -0.97 3.57
CA GLY A 155 12.83 -0.40 4.54
C GLY A 155 12.92 1.11 4.71
N GLU A 156 13.64 1.79 3.81
CA GLU A 156 13.82 3.23 3.84
C GLU A 156 12.63 3.94 3.17
N THR A 157 12.11 4.98 3.83
CA THR A 157 11.08 5.84 3.23
C THR A 157 11.72 6.74 2.18
N TYR A 158 11.23 6.68 0.95
CA TYR A 158 11.62 7.62 -0.09
C TYR A 158 10.90 8.94 0.04
N VAL A 159 9.57 8.92 0.18
CA VAL A 159 8.74 10.11 0.29
C VAL A 159 7.49 9.84 1.12
N GLU A 160 7.03 10.86 1.81
CA GLU A 160 5.76 10.91 2.54
C GLU A 160 4.82 11.88 1.83
N LEU A 161 3.69 11.38 1.38
CA LEU A 161 2.65 12.13 0.69
C LEU A 161 1.43 12.26 1.60
N LYS A 162 0.69 13.34 1.43
CA LYS A 162 -0.51 13.60 2.23
C LYS A 162 -1.73 13.78 1.35
N ALA A 163 -2.65 12.83 1.41
CA ALA A 163 -3.97 12.97 0.81
C ALA A 163 -4.86 13.88 1.67
N ASP A 164 -5.91 14.41 1.08
CA ASP A 164 -6.83 15.34 1.74
C ASP A 164 -7.72 14.69 2.82
N ASP A 165 -7.85 13.36 2.83
CA ASP A 165 -8.55 12.56 3.84
C ASP A 165 -8.13 11.08 3.75
N THR A 166 -8.72 10.24 4.58
CA THR A 166 -8.54 8.80 4.60
C THR A 166 -8.76 8.19 3.22
N PRO A 167 -7.77 7.50 2.66
CA PRO A 167 -7.90 6.86 1.36
C PRO A 167 -8.90 5.70 1.42
N THR A 168 -9.65 5.52 0.35
CA THR A 168 -10.54 4.39 0.10
C THR A 168 -10.03 3.47 -1.00
N SER A 169 -9.03 3.91 -1.77
CA SER A 169 -8.27 3.13 -2.74
C SER A 169 -6.94 3.82 -3.02
N VAL A 170 -5.87 3.08 -3.20
CA VAL A 170 -4.54 3.59 -3.58
C VAL A 170 -3.97 2.69 -4.67
N GLN A 171 -3.50 3.26 -5.79
CA GLN A 171 -2.94 2.51 -6.91
C GLN A 171 -1.88 3.32 -7.65
N TRP A 172 -0.86 2.63 -8.14
CA TRP A 172 0.10 3.17 -9.10
C TRP A 172 -0.51 3.35 -10.50
N SER A 173 -0.05 4.37 -11.22
CA SER A 173 -0.27 4.44 -12.68
C SER A 173 0.45 3.31 -13.39
N PRO A 174 0.05 2.93 -14.62
CA PRO A 174 0.70 1.86 -15.38
C PRO A 174 2.20 2.03 -15.60
N SER A 175 2.68 3.26 -15.73
CA SER A 175 4.12 3.59 -15.84
C SER A 175 4.85 3.63 -14.49
N GLY A 176 4.16 3.46 -13.36
CA GLY A 176 4.76 3.57 -12.03
C GLY A 176 5.25 4.98 -11.67
N SER A 177 4.85 6.00 -12.41
CA SER A 177 5.28 7.38 -12.20
C SER A 177 4.36 8.19 -11.29
N LEU A 178 3.07 7.83 -11.23
CA LEU A 178 2.05 8.52 -10.46
C LEU A 178 1.36 7.58 -9.47
N ILE A 179 0.84 8.15 -8.39
CA ILE A 179 -0.02 7.45 -7.42
C ILE A 179 -1.38 8.15 -7.41
N GLY A 180 -2.44 7.38 -7.60
CA GLY A 180 -3.81 7.84 -7.40
C GLY A 180 -4.38 7.33 -6.08
N ALA A 181 -5.14 8.18 -5.39
CA ALA A 181 -5.85 7.82 -4.17
C ALA A 181 -7.25 8.43 -4.17
N THR A 182 -8.30 7.62 -4.06
CA THR A 182 -9.64 8.11 -3.75
C THR A 182 -9.80 8.25 -2.26
N THR A 183 -10.52 9.27 -1.80
CA THR A 183 -10.63 9.61 -0.38
C THR A 183 -12.07 9.64 0.12
N LYS A 184 -12.26 9.60 1.44
CA LYS A 184 -13.57 9.76 2.10
C LYS A 184 -14.19 11.13 1.87
N LYS A 185 -13.40 12.15 1.56
CA LYS A 185 -13.88 13.48 1.13
C LYS A 185 -14.49 13.50 -0.26
N LYS A 186 -14.61 12.33 -0.92
CA LYS A 186 -15.23 12.17 -2.24
C LYS A 186 -14.34 12.62 -3.40
N ASN A 187 -13.06 12.83 -3.14
CA ASN A 187 -12.07 13.28 -4.10
C ASN A 187 -11.21 12.12 -4.61
N ILE A 188 -10.58 12.33 -5.75
CA ILE A 188 -9.35 11.65 -6.13
C ILE A 188 -8.18 12.61 -6.01
N ASN A 189 -7.14 12.17 -5.34
CA ASN A 189 -5.85 12.84 -5.28
C ASN A 189 -4.87 12.08 -6.17
N ILE A 190 -4.18 12.77 -7.06
CA ILE A 190 -3.10 12.19 -7.87
C ILE A 190 -1.79 12.88 -7.49
N PHE A 191 -0.78 12.07 -7.21
CA PHE A 191 0.53 12.51 -6.77
C PHE A 191 1.60 12.14 -7.79
N ASP A 192 2.57 13.03 -7.97
CA ASP A 192 3.89 12.70 -8.45
C ASP A 192 4.79 12.48 -7.23
N PRO A 193 5.14 11.22 -6.88
CA PRO A 193 5.92 10.92 -5.68
C PRO A 193 7.37 11.39 -5.79
N ARG A 194 7.93 11.50 -6.99
CA ARG A 194 9.30 11.94 -7.21
C ARG A 194 9.44 13.45 -7.06
N ALA A 195 8.41 14.19 -7.46
CA ALA A 195 8.33 15.63 -7.23
C ALA A 195 7.80 15.99 -5.83
N ASN A 196 7.39 15.01 -5.02
CA ASN A 196 6.70 15.19 -3.74
C ASN A 196 5.53 16.17 -3.86
N LYS A 197 4.69 15.99 -4.89
CA LYS A 197 3.64 16.94 -5.22
C LYS A 197 2.31 16.25 -5.53
N MET A 198 1.23 16.79 -4.96
CA MET A 198 -0.13 16.51 -5.44
C MET A 198 -0.37 17.30 -6.73
N ILE A 199 -0.61 16.60 -7.84
CA ILE A 199 -0.84 17.22 -9.15
C ILE A 199 -2.31 17.37 -9.49
N MET A 200 -3.19 16.66 -8.77
CA MET A 200 -4.64 16.72 -8.96
C MET A 200 -5.37 16.47 -7.66
N ASN A 201 -6.40 17.27 -7.40
CA ASN A 201 -7.40 17.04 -6.33
C ASN A 201 -8.78 17.34 -6.91
N GLN A 202 -9.53 16.30 -7.30
CA GLN A 202 -10.80 16.42 -8.03
C GLN A 202 -11.93 15.74 -7.30
N ILE A 203 -13.09 16.39 -7.19
CA ILE A 203 -14.33 15.78 -6.69
C ILE A 203 -14.86 14.80 -7.74
N ILE A 204 -14.97 13.53 -7.36
CA ILE A 204 -15.41 12.45 -8.24
C ILE A 204 -16.72 11.78 -7.78
N ASN A 205 -17.18 12.09 -6.58
CA ASN A 205 -18.34 11.44 -5.96
C ASN A 205 -19.24 12.48 -5.30
N GLU A 206 -20.55 12.27 -5.35
CA GLU A 206 -21.55 13.21 -4.83
C GLU A 206 -22.31 12.66 -3.63
N GLN A 207 -22.07 11.38 -3.26
CA GLN A 207 -22.69 10.67 -2.14
C GLN A 207 -21.66 10.28 -1.07
N PHE A 208 -22.14 9.70 0.04
CA PHE A 208 -21.31 9.29 1.18
C PHE A 208 -20.56 7.97 0.97
N GLN A 209 -21.03 7.11 0.07
CA GLN A 209 -20.37 5.85 -0.24
C GLN A 209 -18.97 6.10 -0.80
N ALA A 210 -18.06 5.20 -0.50
CA ALA A 210 -16.68 5.29 -0.99
C ALA A 210 -16.63 5.13 -2.52
N ALA A 211 -15.98 6.07 -3.20
CA ALA A 211 -15.63 5.89 -4.59
C ALA A 211 -14.39 4.99 -4.70
N LYS A 212 -14.31 4.22 -5.77
CA LYS A 212 -13.13 3.43 -6.15
C LYS A 212 -12.68 3.84 -7.55
N PHE A 213 -11.41 3.62 -7.87
CA PHE A 213 -10.91 3.94 -9.19
C PHE A 213 -10.00 2.84 -9.74
N GLY A 214 -9.69 2.92 -11.04
CA GLY A 214 -8.73 2.07 -11.73
C GLY A 214 -8.12 2.83 -12.90
N TRP A 215 -6.81 2.71 -13.07
CA TRP A 215 -6.09 3.31 -14.19
C TRP A 215 -6.37 2.59 -15.50
N LEU A 216 -6.62 3.32 -16.58
CA LEU A 216 -6.70 2.80 -17.97
C LEU A 216 -5.36 2.92 -18.67
N ASP A 217 -4.70 4.05 -18.50
CA ASP A 217 -3.35 4.35 -18.98
C ASP A 217 -2.73 5.42 -18.05
N ASN A 218 -1.65 6.07 -18.46
CA ASN A 218 -0.96 7.07 -17.65
C ASN A 218 -1.69 8.42 -17.56
N GLU A 219 -2.70 8.64 -18.38
CA GLU A 219 -3.43 9.89 -18.51
C GLU A 219 -4.92 9.74 -18.19
N GLN A 220 -5.46 8.53 -18.30
CA GLN A 220 -6.87 8.24 -18.13
C GLN A 220 -7.12 7.23 -17.01
N PHE A 221 -8.19 7.44 -16.28
CA PHE A 221 -8.65 6.52 -15.25
C PHE A 221 -10.19 6.47 -15.21
N VAL A 222 -10.71 5.42 -14.62
CA VAL A 222 -12.14 5.29 -14.36
C VAL A 222 -12.43 5.34 -12.87
N THR A 223 -13.59 5.89 -12.52
CA THR A 223 -14.11 5.83 -11.16
C THR A 223 -15.49 5.17 -11.14
N THR A 224 -15.75 4.45 -10.05
CA THR A 224 -17.11 4.04 -9.68
C THR A 224 -17.60 4.95 -8.57
N SER A 225 -18.61 5.73 -8.85
CA SER A 225 -19.09 6.79 -7.96
C SER A 225 -20.60 7.00 -8.11
N TRP A 226 -21.18 7.78 -7.21
CA TRP A 226 -22.61 8.08 -7.20
C TRP A 226 -22.90 9.53 -7.56
N THR A 227 -24.01 9.73 -8.27
CA THR A 227 -24.57 11.06 -8.54
C THR A 227 -25.43 11.54 -7.37
N LYS A 228 -25.80 12.83 -7.36
CA LYS A 228 -26.79 13.41 -6.42
C LYS A 228 -28.09 12.60 -6.37
N ASN A 229 -28.50 12.02 -7.50
CA ASN A 229 -29.73 11.22 -7.63
C ASN A 229 -29.54 9.76 -7.19
N LYS A 230 -28.47 9.42 -6.48
CA LYS A 230 -28.14 8.07 -6.00
C LYS A 230 -27.96 7.04 -7.14
N GLU A 231 -27.63 7.49 -8.34
CA GLU A 231 -27.28 6.60 -9.43
C GLU A 231 -25.79 6.27 -9.37
N LYS A 232 -25.46 4.99 -9.38
CA LYS A 232 -24.08 4.51 -9.45
C LYS A 232 -23.62 4.47 -10.90
N LYS A 233 -22.48 5.10 -11.19
CA LYS A 233 -21.91 5.23 -12.52
C LYS A 233 -20.43 4.79 -12.56
N ILE A 234 -20.01 4.30 -13.72
CA ILE A 234 -18.60 4.33 -14.12
C ILE A 234 -18.39 5.63 -14.88
N ARG A 235 -17.39 6.41 -14.49
CA ARG A 235 -17.01 7.67 -15.14
C ARG A 235 -15.58 7.56 -15.64
N LEU A 236 -15.35 7.95 -16.89
CA LEU A 236 -14.03 8.06 -17.50
C LEU A 236 -13.50 9.47 -17.33
N TRP A 237 -12.28 9.59 -16.84
CA TRP A 237 -11.59 10.84 -16.59
C TRP A 237 -10.30 10.92 -17.41
N ASP A 238 -9.93 12.14 -17.79
CA ASP A 238 -8.66 12.45 -18.46
C ASP A 238 -7.95 13.54 -17.65
N ILE A 239 -6.77 13.21 -17.10
CA ILE A 239 -5.99 14.13 -16.24
C ILE A 239 -5.66 15.43 -16.96
N ARG A 240 -5.41 15.37 -18.26
CA ARG A 240 -5.04 16.53 -19.09
C ARG A 240 -6.16 17.56 -19.26
N LYS A 241 -7.40 17.12 -19.05
CA LYS A 241 -8.61 17.97 -19.16
C LYS A 241 -9.03 18.59 -17.84
N VAL A 242 -8.48 18.10 -16.73
CA VAL A 242 -8.75 18.66 -15.41
C VAL A 242 -8.02 20.01 -15.31
N LYS A 243 -8.79 21.07 -15.15
CA LYS A 243 -8.25 22.39 -14.80
C LYS A 243 -8.19 22.51 -13.27
N ASP A 244 -7.37 23.42 -12.76
CA ASP A 244 -7.18 23.67 -11.32
C ASP A 244 -8.47 24.06 -10.56
N ASP A 245 -9.58 24.16 -11.26
CA ASP A 245 -10.88 24.52 -10.72
C ASP A 245 -11.73 23.26 -10.44
N LEU A 246 -12.41 23.24 -9.30
CA LEU A 246 -13.24 22.14 -8.76
C LEU A 246 -14.44 21.74 -9.65
N SER A 247 -14.41 22.06 -10.93
CA SER A 247 -15.44 21.73 -11.90
C SER A 247 -15.29 20.29 -12.41
N SER A 248 -16.37 19.63 -12.76
CA SER A 248 -16.42 18.29 -13.35
C SER A 248 -15.82 18.20 -14.78
N GLU A 249 -15.00 19.13 -15.18
CA GLU A 249 -14.52 19.28 -16.56
C GLU A 249 -13.58 18.15 -17.04
N GLY A 250 -13.03 17.33 -16.14
CA GLY A 250 -12.21 16.17 -16.50
C GLY A 250 -12.99 14.91 -16.92
N GLU A 251 -14.31 14.85 -16.69
CA GLU A 251 -15.14 13.71 -17.09
C GLU A 251 -15.30 13.67 -18.62
N VAL A 252 -14.87 12.56 -19.23
CA VAL A 252 -14.97 12.36 -20.69
C VAL A 252 -16.29 11.73 -21.07
N THR A 253 -16.70 10.69 -20.35
CA THR A 253 -17.95 9.95 -20.55
C THR A 253 -18.31 9.16 -19.31
N SER A 254 -19.57 8.75 -19.20
CA SER A 254 -20.02 7.89 -18.10
C SER A 254 -21.10 6.92 -18.54
N ILE A 255 -21.25 5.83 -17.77
CA ILE A 255 -22.33 4.85 -17.93
C ILE A 255 -22.92 4.50 -16.58
N LYS A 256 -24.24 4.36 -16.52
CA LYS A 256 -24.94 3.89 -15.31
C LYS A 256 -24.69 2.39 -15.10
N ILE A 257 -24.29 2.02 -13.89
CA ILE A 257 -24.16 0.61 -13.47
C ILE A 257 -25.52 0.09 -12.99
N ASP A 258 -25.99 0.64 -11.86
CA ASP A 258 -27.24 0.29 -11.19
C ASP A 258 -27.61 1.38 -10.16
N SER A 259 -28.55 1.07 -9.27
CA SER A 259 -28.95 1.95 -8.16
C SER A 259 -28.64 1.35 -6.78
N SER A 260 -27.81 0.28 -6.71
CA SER A 260 -27.42 -0.32 -5.44
C SER A 260 -26.47 0.61 -4.66
N THR A 261 -26.45 0.46 -3.34
CA THR A 261 -25.58 1.25 -2.44
C THR A 261 -24.23 0.59 -2.19
N THR A 262 -23.98 -0.60 -2.75
CA THR A 262 -22.73 -1.35 -2.57
C THR A 262 -21.56 -0.67 -3.27
N VAL A 263 -20.42 -0.59 -2.56
CA VAL A 263 -19.19 -0.05 -3.12
C VAL A 263 -18.65 -1.00 -4.17
N THR A 264 -18.42 -0.49 -5.37
CA THR A 264 -17.99 -1.26 -6.52
C THR A 264 -16.54 -0.89 -6.87
N THR A 265 -15.69 -1.88 -7.06
CA THR A 265 -14.30 -1.70 -7.49
C THR A 265 -14.19 -1.97 -8.99
N PRO A 266 -13.63 -1.03 -9.78
CA PRO A 266 -13.36 -1.27 -11.19
C PRO A 266 -12.02 -2.00 -11.33
N PHE A 267 -12.03 -3.24 -11.81
CA PHE A 267 -10.86 -3.96 -12.26
C PHE A 267 -10.67 -3.71 -13.75
N VAL A 268 -9.50 -3.22 -14.12
CA VAL A 268 -9.21 -2.78 -15.49
C VAL A 268 -8.21 -3.72 -16.15
N ASP A 269 -8.61 -4.34 -17.25
CA ASP A 269 -7.70 -4.96 -18.18
C ASP A 269 -7.36 -3.98 -19.32
N LYS A 270 -6.15 -3.47 -19.27
CA LYS A 270 -5.65 -2.43 -20.19
C LYS A 270 -5.47 -2.98 -21.63
N GLU A 271 -5.05 -4.23 -21.75
CA GLU A 271 -4.75 -4.88 -23.01
C GLU A 271 -6.03 -5.25 -23.77
N SER A 272 -7.00 -5.87 -23.11
CA SER A 272 -8.29 -6.23 -23.73
C SER A 272 -9.28 -5.08 -23.79
N LYS A 273 -8.96 -3.96 -23.13
CA LYS A 273 -9.85 -2.79 -23.01
C LYS A 273 -11.18 -3.13 -22.33
N LEU A 274 -11.12 -3.98 -21.30
CA LEU A 274 -12.27 -4.38 -20.50
C LEU A 274 -12.21 -3.79 -19.09
N ILE A 275 -13.37 -3.51 -18.54
CA ILE A 275 -13.57 -3.09 -17.14
C ILE A 275 -14.56 -4.04 -16.50
N TYR A 276 -14.16 -4.61 -15.38
CA TYR A 276 -15.00 -5.47 -14.55
C TYR A 276 -15.40 -4.72 -13.28
N ALA A 277 -16.68 -4.37 -13.19
CA ALA A 277 -17.22 -3.70 -12.01
C ALA A 277 -17.68 -4.75 -10.99
N ILE A 278 -16.93 -4.90 -9.89
CA ILE A 278 -17.14 -5.93 -8.87
C ILE A 278 -17.41 -5.26 -7.52
N ALA A 279 -18.51 -5.64 -6.88
CA ALA A 279 -18.88 -5.11 -5.57
C ALA A 279 -18.70 -6.17 -4.47
N LYS A 280 -18.19 -5.75 -3.30
CA LYS A 280 -18.25 -6.58 -2.09
C LYS A 280 -19.72 -6.79 -1.70
N GLY A 281 -20.09 -8.02 -1.37
CA GLY A 281 -21.47 -8.38 -1.02
C GLY A 281 -22.40 -8.67 -2.20
N GLU A 282 -21.92 -8.55 -3.45
CA GLU A 282 -22.69 -8.93 -4.65
C GLU A 282 -22.15 -10.22 -5.28
N SER A 283 -23.05 -10.98 -5.92
CA SER A 283 -22.67 -12.19 -6.68
C SER A 283 -22.32 -11.89 -8.14
N MET A 284 -22.73 -10.72 -8.64
CA MET A 284 -22.60 -10.33 -10.03
C MET A 284 -21.27 -9.62 -10.32
N ILE A 285 -20.71 -9.85 -11.50
CA ILE A 285 -19.62 -9.06 -12.10
C ILE A 285 -20.17 -8.42 -13.37
N ARG A 286 -20.14 -7.11 -13.45
CA ARG A 286 -20.60 -6.37 -14.64
C ARG A 286 -19.39 -6.04 -15.52
N THR A 287 -19.51 -6.32 -16.80
CA THR A 287 -18.42 -6.15 -17.77
C THR A 287 -18.73 -5.01 -18.73
N TYR A 288 -17.71 -4.18 -18.99
CA TYR A 288 -17.78 -3.07 -19.93
C TYR A 288 -16.56 -3.05 -20.83
N ASP A 289 -16.79 -2.77 -22.11
CA ASP A 289 -15.76 -2.53 -23.11
C ASP A 289 -15.61 -1.02 -23.34
N TYR A 290 -14.40 -0.50 -23.29
CA TYR A 290 -14.09 0.91 -23.51
C TYR A 290 -13.17 1.17 -24.71
N SER A 291 -12.95 0.16 -25.56
CA SER A 291 -12.06 0.25 -26.73
C SER A 291 -12.47 1.32 -27.74
N SER A 292 -13.73 1.72 -27.75
CA SER A 292 -14.27 2.75 -28.64
C SER A 292 -14.18 4.18 -28.08
N GLY A 293 -13.59 4.38 -26.91
CA GLY A 293 -13.60 5.65 -26.18
C GLY A 293 -14.93 5.97 -25.47
N THR A 294 -15.91 5.05 -25.54
CA THR A 294 -17.17 5.07 -24.83
C THR A 294 -17.43 3.72 -24.20
N PHE A 295 -18.23 3.67 -23.15
CA PHE A 295 -18.54 2.39 -22.50
C PHE A 295 -19.61 1.62 -23.26
N ILE A 296 -19.31 0.37 -23.60
CA ILE A 296 -20.26 -0.58 -24.19
C ILE A 296 -20.43 -1.72 -23.18
N LYS A 297 -21.67 -2.04 -22.82
CA LYS A 297 -21.95 -3.14 -21.90
C LYS A 297 -21.57 -4.47 -22.54
N GLY A 298 -20.76 -5.28 -21.83
CA GLY A 298 -20.41 -6.65 -22.15
C GLY A 298 -21.38 -7.67 -21.55
N ILE A 299 -20.92 -8.93 -21.43
CA ILE A 299 -21.70 -10.02 -20.83
C ILE A 299 -21.42 -10.03 -19.31
N ASP A 300 -22.47 -9.85 -18.52
CA ASP A 300 -22.34 -9.92 -17.06
C ASP A 300 -22.20 -11.38 -16.61
N PHE A 301 -21.36 -11.60 -15.61
CA PHE A 301 -21.29 -12.88 -14.90
C PHE A 301 -22.20 -12.84 -13.68
N SER A 302 -22.98 -13.91 -13.46
CA SER A 302 -23.81 -14.09 -12.27
C SER A 302 -23.34 -15.32 -11.49
N GLY A 303 -22.78 -15.08 -10.29
CA GLY A 303 -22.37 -16.13 -9.37
C GLY A 303 -23.49 -16.60 -8.45
N ALA A 304 -23.29 -17.73 -7.80
CA ALA A 304 -24.25 -18.26 -6.83
C ALA A 304 -24.15 -17.60 -5.44
N GLU A 305 -22.97 -17.10 -5.09
CA GLU A 305 -22.67 -16.61 -3.75
C GLU A 305 -22.11 -15.18 -3.79
N PRO A 306 -22.44 -14.33 -2.80
CA PRO A 306 -21.89 -12.99 -2.68
C PRO A 306 -20.36 -13.02 -2.42
N SER A 307 -19.65 -12.07 -3.01
CA SER A 307 -18.21 -11.91 -2.87
C SER A 307 -17.86 -11.14 -1.61
N ILE A 308 -16.92 -11.64 -0.81
CA ILE A 308 -16.26 -10.88 0.26
C ILE A 308 -15.03 -10.17 -0.29
N SER A 309 -14.22 -10.87 -1.07
CA SER A 309 -13.01 -10.33 -1.72
C SER A 309 -12.85 -10.95 -3.10
N THR A 310 -12.36 -10.13 -4.03
CA THR A 310 -12.02 -10.57 -5.38
C THR A 310 -10.70 -9.93 -5.78
N VAL A 311 -9.81 -10.71 -6.38
CA VAL A 311 -8.55 -10.25 -6.94
C VAL A 311 -8.40 -10.77 -8.36
N MET A 312 -7.74 -10.00 -9.21
CA MET A 312 -7.49 -10.34 -10.61
C MET A 312 -6.11 -10.99 -10.74
N PHE A 313 -6.01 -12.02 -11.54
CA PHE A 313 -4.72 -12.61 -11.90
C PHE A 313 -3.97 -11.73 -12.88
N GLU A 314 -2.64 -11.78 -12.80
CA GLU A 314 -1.80 -11.22 -13.85
C GLU A 314 -1.97 -12.02 -15.16
N ARG A 315 -1.95 -11.33 -16.27
CA ARG A 315 -2.16 -11.97 -17.58
C ARG A 315 -1.16 -13.07 -17.92
N LYS A 316 0.07 -12.98 -17.41
CA LYS A 316 1.08 -14.05 -17.57
C LYS A 316 0.66 -15.41 -16.98
N CYS A 317 -0.41 -15.45 -16.17
CA CYS A 317 -0.90 -16.66 -15.49
C CYS A 317 -2.12 -17.30 -16.19
N LEU A 318 -2.58 -16.76 -17.31
CA LEU A 318 -3.80 -17.19 -18.00
C LEU A 318 -3.58 -18.40 -18.90
N ASP A 319 -4.68 -19.15 -19.15
CA ASP A 319 -4.68 -20.30 -20.05
C ASP A 319 -5.09 -19.87 -21.47
N TYR A 320 -4.12 -19.45 -22.25
CA TYR A 320 -4.34 -18.96 -23.61
C TYR A 320 -4.80 -20.03 -24.60
N ASN A 321 -4.59 -21.33 -24.29
CA ASN A 321 -5.14 -22.43 -25.09
C ASN A 321 -6.65 -22.53 -25.01
N ARG A 322 -7.23 -22.06 -23.88
CA ARG A 322 -8.68 -21.97 -23.67
C ARG A 322 -9.25 -20.63 -24.08
N LEU A 323 -8.46 -19.79 -24.74
CA LEU A 323 -8.84 -18.43 -25.08
C LEU A 323 -9.26 -17.60 -23.85
N GLU A 324 -8.57 -17.82 -22.73
CA GLU A 324 -8.80 -17.08 -21.49
C GLU A 324 -8.33 -15.63 -21.64
N VAL A 325 -9.20 -14.68 -21.32
CA VAL A 325 -8.94 -13.24 -21.40
C VAL A 325 -8.50 -12.72 -20.04
N ASP A 326 -9.25 -13.09 -18.99
CA ASP A 326 -9.01 -12.69 -17.62
C ASP A 326 -9.40 -13.80 -16.65
N ARG A 327 -8.81 -13.77 -15.46
CA ARG A 327 -9.14 -14.68 -14.37
C ARG A 327 -9.20 -13.93 -13.05
N PHE A 328 -10.21 -14.27 -12.24
CA PHE A 328 -10.39 -13.73 -10.89
C PHE A 328 -10.36 -14.86 -9.87
N ALA A 329 -9.68 -14.62 -8.73
CA ALA A 329 -9.87 -15.41 -7.53
C ALA A 329 -10.91 -14.71 -6.65
N ARG A 330 -11.92 -15.46 -6.21
CA ARG A 330 -13.06 -14.94 -5.46
C ARG A 330 -13.25 -15.69 -4.16
N PHE A 331 -13.19 -14.97 -3.04
CA PHE A 331 -13.52 -15.46 -1.71
C PHE A 331 -14.98 -15.14 -1.37
N VAL A 332 -15.72 -16.11 -0.84
CA VAL A 332 -17.14 -16.04 -0.53
C VAL A 332 -17.46 -16.47 0.90
N ASN A 333 -18.65 -16.13 1.40
CA ASN A 333 -19.10 -16.39 2.78
C ASN A 333 -19.05 -17.86 3.21
N SER A 334 -19.18 -18.81 2.27
CA SER A 334 -19.09 -20.25 2.56
C SER A 334 -17.67 -20.76 2.80
N GLN A 335 -16.73 -19.88 3.13
CA GLN A 335 -15.31 -20.20 3.36
C GLN A 335 -14.65 -20.92 2.17
N LYS A 336 -14.95 -20.47 0.98
CA LYS A 336 -14.40 -21.01 -0.25
C LYS A 336 -13.69 -19.93 -1.06
N VAL A 337 -12.60 -20.31 -1.71
CA VAL A 337 -12.02 -19.53 -2.80
C VAL A 337 -12.17 -20.33 -4.09
N TYR A 338 -12.70 -19.70 -5.12
CA TYR A 338 -12.80 -20.30 -6.45
C TYR A 338 -12.39 -19.29 -7.51
N TYR A 339 -12.06 -19.81 -8.68
CA TYR A 339 -11.66 -19.00 -9.80
C TYR A 339 -12.79 -18.82 -10.81
N ILE A 340 -12.90 -17.62 -11.35
CA ILE A 340 -13.78 -17.26 -12.46
C ILE A 340 -12.86 -16.98 -13.64
N SER A 341 -13.01 -17.75 -14.70
CA SER A 341 -12.25 -17.63 -15.94
C SER A 341 -13.13 -16.96 -16.99
N TYR A 342 -12.68 -15.85 -17.57
CA TYR A 342 -13.34 -15.21 -18.70
C TYR A 342 -12.71 -15.71 -19.99
N THR A 343 -13.51 -16.36 -20.83
CA THR A 343 -13.08 -16.98 -22.08
C THR A 343 -13.87 -16.46 -23.26
N ILE A 344 -13.27 -16.50 -24.45
CA ILE A 344 -13.99 -16.17 -25.68
C ILE A 344 -14.65 -17.44 -26.20
N PRO A 345 -16.01 -17.46 -26.33
CA PRO A 345 -16.71 -18.62 -26.86
C PRO A 345 -16.42 -18.81 -28.35
N ARG A 346 -15.56 -19.76 -28.71
CA ARG A 346 -15.25 -20.16 -30.09
C ARG A 346 -15.41 -21.67 -30.26
N ARG A 347 -15.76 -22.09 -31.51
CA ARG A 347 -15.87 -23.51 -31.83
C ARG A 347 -14.52 -24.23 -31.82
N ASN A 348 -13.49 -23.56 -32.32
CA ASN A 348 -12.12 -24.08 -32.31
C ASN A 348 -11.41 -23.54 -31.09
N GLN A 349 -11.04 -24.41 -30.17
CA GLN A 349 -10.14 -24.10 -29.07
C GLN A 349 -8.68 -24.17 -29.55
N GLY A 350 -7.82 -23.42 -28.94
CA GLY A 350 -6.40 -23.35 -29.25
C GLY A 350 -5.93 -21.89 -29.25
N PHE A 351 -4.64 -21.71 -29.05
CA PHE A 351 -4.03 -20.40 -29.03
C PHE A 351 -4.21 -19.68 -30.38
N ASP A 352 -4.70 -18.43 -30.32
CA ASP A 352 -4.82 -17.55 -31.47
C ASP A 352 -3.97 -16.29 -31.24
N PRO A 353 -2.78 -16.19 -31.84
CA PRO A 353 -1.87 -15.05 -31.62
C PRO A 353 -2.46 -13.72 -32.09
N THR A 354 -3.49 -13.74 -32.97
CA THR A 354 -4.12 -12.51 -33.46
C THR A 354 -5.03 -11.87 -32.42
N LEU A 355 -5.39 -12.61 -31.36
CA LEU A 355 -6.24 -12.12 -30.28
C LEU A 355 -5.44 -11.39 -29.21
N TYR A 356 -4.25 -11.91 -28.87
CA TYR A 356 -3.53 -11.47 -27.71
C TYR A 356 -2.38 -10.53 -28.09
N PRO A 357 -2.40 -9.30 -27.57
CA PRO A 357 -1.23 -8.43 -27.65
C PRO A 357 -0.10 -8.97 -26.75
N PRO A 358 1.13 -8.46 -26.89
CA PRO A 358 2.21 -8.74 -25.95
C PRO A 358 1.77 -8.42 -24.52
N VAL A 359 2.13 -9.28 -23.56
CA VAL A 359 1.72 -9.16 -22.16
C VAL A 359 2.91 -8.84 -21.25
N GLU A 360 2.65 -8.21 -20.13
CA GLU A 360 3.63 -7.91 -19.09
C GLU A 360 4.28 -9.21 -18.61
N CYS A 361 5.62 -9.29 -18.67
CA CYS A 361 6.35 -10.53 -18.43
C CYS A 361 6.79 -10.72 -16.97
N GLY A 362 6.53 -9.74 -16.09
CA GLY A 362 6.98 -9.78 -14.70
C GLY A 362 8.47 -9.48 -14.51
N GLU A 363 9.13 -8.90 -15.52
CA GLU A 363 10.48 -8.36 -15.41
C GLU A 363 10.38 -6.85 -15.14
N ALA A 364 11.18 -6.36 -14.16
CA ALA A 364 11.21 -4.92 -13.87
C ALA A 364 11.92 -4.17 -15.01
N ALA A 365 11.31 -3.09 -15.47
CA ALA A 365 11.92 -2.23 -16.48
C ALA A 365 12.92 -1.24 -15.86
N LEU A 366 12.76 -0.93 -14.58
CA LEU A 366 13.64 -0.04 -13.82
C LEU A 366 14.05 -0.70 -12.50
N THR A 367 15.24 -0.35 -12.03
CA THR A 367 15.62 -0.56 -10.62
C THR A 367 15.07 0.57 -9.76
N TYR A 368 15.10 0.40 -8.43
CA TYR A 368 14.76 1.46 -7.48
C TYR A 368 15.56 2.75 -7.75
N ASP A 369 16.88 2.64 -7.90
CA ASP A 369 17.75 3.82 -8.08
C ASP A 369 17.44 4.56 -9.38
N GLN A 370 17.21 3.84 -10.50
CA GLN A 370 16.81 4.43 -11.77
C GLN A 370 15.46 5.15 -11.67
N TRP A 371 14.52 4.56 -10.93
CA TRP A 371 13.21 5.18 -10.70
C TRP A 371 13.34 6.47 -9.86
N VAL A 372 14.16 6.47 -8.81
CA VAL A 372 14.44 7.65 -7.97
C VAL A 372 15.13 8.76 -8.77
N GLU A 373 16.04 8.41 -9.68
CA GLU A 373 16.71 9.35 -10.60
C GLU A 373 15.75 10.01 -11.62
N GLY A 374 14.49 9.60 -11.66
CA GLY A 374 13.46 10.18 -12.53
C GLY A 374 13.32 9.50 -13.89
N GLN A 375 13.96 8.33 -14.10
CA GLN A 375 13.78 7.58 -15.32
C GLN A 375 12.34 7.07 -15.45
N ASN A 376 11.80 7.09 -16.67
CA ASN A 376 10.49 6.56 -17.01
C ASN A 376 10.64 5.39 -17.96
N ALA A 377 9.88 4.34 -17.73
CA ALA A 377 9.78 3.20 -18.62
C ALA A 377 8.34 2.68 -18.67
N GLU A 378 8.00 1.99 -19.74
CA GLU A 378 6.79 1.20 -19.80
C GLU A 378 7.09 -0.22 -19.29
N PRO A 379 6.08 -0.95 -18.76
CA PRO A 379 6.24 -2.35 -18.39
C PRO A 379 6.80 -3.19 -19.55
N ILE A 380 7.74 -4.08 -19.25
CA ILE A 380 8.32 -4.97 -20.26
C ILE A 380 7.26 -5.99 -20.69
N LYS A 381 6.94 -5.98 -21.98
CA LYS A 381 5.95 -6.89 -22.59
C LYS A 381 6.63 -7.87 -23.50
N LYS A 382 6.16 -9.13 -23.48
CA LYS A 382 6.63 -10.20 -24.36
C LYS A 382 5.44 -10.82 -25.08
N GLU A 383 5.68 -11.30 -26.31
CA GLU A 383 4.72 -12.10 -27.03
C GLU A 383 4.53 -13.45 -26.35
N ILE A 384 3.29 -13.95 -26.35
CA ILE A 384 2.97 -15.25 -25.80
C ILE A 384 3.57 -16.32 -26.70
N ASN A 385 4.36 -17.23 -26.10
CA ASN A 385 4.97 -18.32 -26.88
C ASN A 385 3.89 -19.31 -27.36
N THR A 386 3.80 -19.46 -28.68
CA THR A 386 2.82 -20.34 -29.33
C THR A 386 3.03 -21.83 -29.07
N ILE A 387 4.25 -22.25 -28.69
CA ILE A 387 4.60 -23.67 -28.52
C ILE A 387 4.26 -24.15 -27.10
N GLU A 388 4.53 -23.35 -26.09
CA GLU A 388 4.35 -23.75 -24.70
C GLU A 388 3.17 -23.09 -23.99
N ASN A 389 2.65 -21.95 -24.50
CA ASN A 389 1.64 -21.10 -23.85
C ASN A 389 1.95 -20.84 -22.35
N LYS A 390 3.21 -20.90 -22.00
CA LYS A 390 3.74 -20.60 -20.67
C LYS A 390 4.74 -19.48 -20.80
N PHE A 391 4.64 -18.53 -19.94
CA PHE A 391 5.76 -17.67 -19.62
C PHE A 391 6.81 -18.55 -18.95
N VAL A 392 7.81 -19.01 -19.70
CA VAL A 392 9.02 -19.54 -19.10
C VAL A 392 9.75 -18.32 -18.55
N SER A 393 9.63 -18.08 -17.25
CA SER A 393 10.47 -17.08 -16.61
C SER A 393 11.92 -17.50 -16.86
N LYS A 394 12.77 -16.56 -17.32
CA LYS A 394 14.21 -16.80 -17.51
C LYS A 394 14.94 -17.25 -16.23
N VAL A 395 14.27 -17.32 -15.12
CA VAL A 395 14.78 -17.83 -13.84
C VAL A 395 15.34 -19.25 -13.99
N GLU A 396 14.72 -20.12 -14.82
CA GLU A 396 15.28 -21.45 -15.06
C GLU A 396 16.60 -21.44 -15.86
N VAL A 397 16.83 -20.42 -16.69
CA VAL A 397 18.07 -20.30 -17.47
C VAL A 397 19.22 -19.77 -16.61
N PHE A 398 18.93 -18.89 -15.65
CA PHE A 398 19.95 -18.40 -14.71
C PHE A 398 20.39 -19.48 -13.71
N VAL A 399 19.45 -20.27 -13.20
CA VAL A 399 19.79 -21.37 -12.29
C VAL A 399 20.63 -22.45 -12.98
N LYS A 400 20.41 -22.70 -14.28
CA LYS A 400 21.27 -23.65 -15.05
C LYS A 400 22.64 -23.09 -15.42
N GLN A 401 22.83 -21.78 -15.48
CA GLN A 401 24.14 -21.17 -15.71
C GLN A 401 24.93 -20.97 -14.40
N GLU A 402 24.25 -20.73 -13.25
CA GLU A 402 24.91 -20.66 -11.94
C GLU A 402 25.29 -22.06 -11.39
N ALA A 403 24.69 -23.14 -11.87
CA ALA A 403 25.07 -24.51 -11.50
C ALA A 403 26.46 -24.94 -12.01
N LYS A 404 27.23 -24.06 -12.65
CA LYS A 404 28.66 -24.23 -12.95
C LYS A 404 29.59 -23.39 -12.09
N VAL A 405 29.06 -22.71 -11.06
CA VAL A 405 29.92 -22.17 -10.00
C VAL A 405 30.28 -23.36 -9.11
N GLU A 406 31.58 -23.69 -9.08
CA GLU A 406 32.15 -24.71 -8.22
C GLU A 406 31.58 -24.59 -6.82
N VAL A 407 30.94 -25.67 -6.35
CA VAL A 407 30.44 -25.75 -4.98
C VAL A 407 31.66 -25.65 -4.07
N LYS A 408 31.94 -24.45 -3.57
CA LYS A 408 32.98 -24.23 -2.56
C LYS A 408 32.66 -25.16 -1.39
N THR A 409 33.56 -26.07 -1.10
CA THR A 409 33.42 -26.96 0.05
C THR A 409 33.24 -26.15 1.32
N PRO A 410 32.58 -26.69 2.36
CA PRO A 410 32.42 -25.99 3.64
C PRO A 410 33.74 -25.42 4.18
N GLU A 411 34.87 -26.12 3.95
CA GLU A 411 36.22 -25.70 4.33
C GLU A 411 36.69 -24.44 3.60
N MET A 412 36.33 -24.27 2.31
CA MET A 412 36.64 -23.04 1.55
C MET A 412 35.83 -21.83 2.03
N LYS A 413 34.57 -22.06 2.44
CA LYS A 413 33.72 -21.00 3.04
C LYS A 413 34.24 -20.59 4.42
N ILE A 414 34.70 -21.55 5.23
CA ILE A 414 35.29 -21.28 6.55
C ILE A 414 36.53 -20.42 6.37
N LYS A 415 37.43 -20.77 5.46
CA LYS A 415 38.66 -20.02 5.21
C LYS A 415 38.40 -18.60 4.67
N GLU A 416 37.35 -18.41 3.86
CA GLU A 416 36.94 -17.07 3.39
C GLU A 416 36.35 -16.22 4.53
N LEU A 417 35.55 -16.82 5.43
CA LEU A 417 35.01 -16.16 6.62
C LEU A 417 36.10 -15.82 7.63
N GLU A 418 37.10 -16.71 7.84
CA GLU A 418 38.28 -16.44 8.69
C GLU A 418 39.07 -15.26 8.14
N GLY A 419 39.25 -15.15 6.81
CA GLY A 419 39.87 -14.01 6.17
C GLY A 419 39.12 -12.70 6.45
N LYS A 420 37.80 -12.69 6.33
CA LYS A 420 36.97 -11.51 6.62
C LYS A 420 36.99 -11.12 8.10
N ILE A 421 37.03 -12.10 9.00
CA ILE A 421 37.20 -11.85 10.44
C ILE A 421 38.55 -11.20 10.74
N ALA A 422 39.63 -11.67 10.11
CA ALA A 422 40.93 -11.05 10.26
C ALA A 422 40.98 -9.60 9.75
N GLU A 423 40.38 -9.32 8.59
CA GLU A 423 40.28 -7.95 8.05
C GLU A 423 39.47 -7.03 8.97
N MET A 424 38.33 -7.51 9.49
CA MET A 424 37.50 -6.74 10.42
C MET A 424 38.25 -6.48 11.75
N SER A 425 39.02 -7.44 12.25
CA SER A 425 39.82 -7.27 13.47
C SER A 425 40.88 -6.19 13.30
N VAL A 426 41.55 -6.13 12.15
CA VAL A 426 42.51 -5.05 11.84
C VAL A 426 41.83 -3.69 11.82
N LYS A 427 40.63 -3.62 11.24
CA LYS A 427 39.86 -2.37 11.16
C LYS A 427 39.36 -1.90 12.53
N ILE A 428 38.98 -2.82 13.41
CA ILE A 428 38.63 -2.53 14.80
C ILE A 428 39.80 -1.92 15.54
N ASN A 429 40.97 -2.53 15.45
CA ASN A 429 42.19 -2.01 16.09
C ASN A 429 42.57 -0.60 15.59
N GLN A 430 42.42 -0.32 14.29
CA GLN A 430 42.62 1.01 13.73
C GLN A 430 41.65 2.05 14.30
N LEU A 431 40.36 1.69 14.38
CA LEU A 431 39.31 2.56 14.95
C LEU A 431 39.51 2.79 16.46
N GLU A 432 40.00 1.80 17.20
CA GLU A 432 40.36 1.94 18.62
C GLU A 432 41.52 2.90 18.83
N GLU A 433 42.57 2.83 17.97
CA GLU A 433 43.66 3.79 18.00
C GLU A 433 43.21 5.22 17.66
N GLU A 434 42.36 5.39 16.66
CA GLU A 434 41.79 6.70 16.33
C GLU A 434 40.94 7.27 17.47
N ASN A 435 40.12 6.44 18.10
CA ASN A 435 39.34 6.81 19.27
C ASN A 435 40.22 7.21 20.46
N ALA A 436 41.34 6.50 20.67
CA ALA A 436 42.30 6.86 21.71
C ALA A 436 42.99 8.23 21.43
N LYS A 437 43.32 8.51 20.16
CA LYS A 437 43.84 9.82 19.73
C LYS A 437 42.82 10.94 19.92
N LEU A 438 41.55 10.70 19.59
CA LEU A 438 40.47 11.65 19.79
C LEU A 438 40.18 11.93 21.28
N LYS A 439 40.21 10.89 22.13
CA LYS A 439 40.09 11.05 23.59
C LYS A 439 41.21 11.88 24.19
N LYS A 440 42.47 11.68 23.72
CA LYS A 440 43.61 12.51 24.11
C LYS A 440 43.47 13.98 23.67
N LYS A 441 43.01 14.22 22.42
CA LYS A 441 42.71 15.59 21.94
C LYS A 441 41.58 16.27 22.74
N LYS A 442 40.50 15.55 23.10
CA LYS A 442 39.43 16.08 23.96
C LYS A 442 39.92 16.41 25.37
N LYS A 443 40.80 15.57 25.97
CA LYS A 443 41.39 15.88 27.28
C LYS A 443 42.28 17.11 27.25
N LYS A 444 43.12 17.29 26.18
CA LYS A 444 43.94 18.50 26.02
C LYS A 444 43.07 19.77 25.85
N LYS A 445 42.04 19.72 25.03
CA LYS A 445 41.12 20.86 24.86
C LYS A 445 40.36 21.21 26.17
N LYS A 446 40.00 20.20 26.97
CA LYS A 446 39.36 20.44 28.26
C LYS A 446 40.32 21.07 29.27
N ALA A 447 41.59 20.65 29.28
CA ALA A 447 42.60 21.25 30.14
C ALA A 447 42.93 22.71 29.73
N GLN A 448 43.03 23.00 28.43
CA GLN A 448 43.19 24.37 27.93
C GLN A 448 41.99 25.28 28.31
N LYS A 449 40.77 24.79 28.19
CA LYS A 449 39.59 25.56 28.58
C LYS A 449 39.52 25.85 30.08
N THR A 450 40.02 24.92 30.92
CA THR A 450 40.08 25.12 32.39
C THR A 450 41.16 26.10 32.77
N GLU A 451 42.28 26.15 32.02
CA GLU A 451 43.32 27.18 32.21
C GLU A 451 42.83 28.57 31.77
N GLU A 452 42.10 28.67 30.65
CA GLU A 452 41.50 29.94 30.17
C GLU A 452 40.44 30.46 31.17
N GLU A 453 39.58 29.60 31.70
CA GLU A 453 38.59 29.96 32.74
C GLU A 453 39.27 30.39 34.05
N HIS A 454 40.42 29.81 34.42
CA HIS A 454 41.17 30.25 35.60
C HIS A 454 41.85 31.61 35.41
N VAL A 455 42.29 31.90 34.19
CA VAL A 455 42.87 33.22 33.87
C VAL A 455 41.82 34.31 33.82
N GLU A 456 40.60 34.03 33.34
CA GLU A 456 39.48 34.96 33.37
C GLU A 456 39.04 35.27 34.83
N ILE A 457 38.96 34.26 35.68
CA ILE A 457 38.59 34.44 37.10
C ILE A 457 39.64 35.33 37.81
N GLN A 458 40.94 35.11 37.58
CA GLN A 458 42.00 35.97 38.17
C GLN A 458 41.96 37.41 37.64
N GLN A 459 41.55 37.63 36.38
CA GLN A 459 41.41 38.96 35.81
C GLN A 459 40.17 39.69 36.36
N ASP A 460 39.10 38.97 36.64
CA ASP A 460 37.91 39.54 37.25
C ASP A 460 38.09 39.82 38.76
N GLU A 461 38.83 38.97 39.49
CA GLU A 461 39.23 39.25 40.87
C GLU A 461 40.10 40.51 40.97
N GLN A 462 41.08 40.68 40.06
CA GLN A 462 41.88 41.91 40.00
C GLN A 462 41.11 43.17 39.62
N LYS A 463 40.08 43.06 38.81
CA LYS A 463 39.18 44.19 38.49
C LYS A 463 38.32 44.57 39.70
N GLN A 464 37.82 43.58 40.47
CA GLN A 464 37.03 43.85 41.67
C GLN A 464 37.91 44.49 42.77
N GLU A 465 39.17 44.11 42.94
CA GLU A 465 40.11 44.77 43.86
C GLU A 465 40.40 46.24 43.46
N ILE A 466 40.46 46.55 42.18
CA ILE A 466 40.65 47.93 41.67
C ILE A 466 39.36 48.77 41.83
N GLU A 467 38.19 48.18 41.70
CA GLU A 467 36.92 48.90 41.96
C GLU A 467 36.74 49.21 43.45
N ILE A 468 37.08 48.27 44.34
CA ILE A 468 37.00 48.49 45.80
C ILE A 468 37.99 49.59 46.29
N GLN A 469 39.17 49.74 45.68
CA GLN A 469 40.12 50.82 45.97
C GLN A 469 39.70 52.19 45.43
N ASN A 470 38.84 52.24 44.42
CA ASN A 470 38.31 53.51 43.88
C ASN A 470 37.04 54.01 44.59
N GLU A 471 36.36 53.21 45.37
CA GLU A 471 35.18 53.62 46.15
C GLU A 471 35.53 54.19 47.55
N GLU A 472 36.80 54.13 48.00
CA GLU A 472 37.18 54.70 49.30
C GLU A 472 37.63 56.19 49.23
N GLU A 473 37.67 56.82 48.07
CA GLU A 473 38.00 58.26 47.93
C GLU A 473 36.91 59.05 47.23
N GLN A 474 35.75 59.32 47.90
CA GLN A 474 35.05 60.60 47.71
C GLN A 474 33.93 60.84 48.79
N PRO A 475 33.73 62.09 49.24
CA PRO A 475 33.07 62.39 50.48
C PRO A 475 31.57 62.63 50.30
N GLN A 476 30.91 62.54 51.44
CA GLN A 476 29.47 62.79 51.71
C GLN A 476 28.99 64.16 51.28
N GLU A 477 27.80 64.26 50.65
CA GLU A 477 26.87 65.36 50.87
C GLU A 477 25.41 64.91 50.62
N GLU A 478 24.66 65.00 51.69
CA GLU A 478 23.27 65.37 52.02
C GLU A 478 22.10 64.91 51.14
N GLN A 479 21.12 64.34 51.85
CA GLN A 479 19.71 64.10 51.55
C GLN A 479 18.94 65.44 51.39
N PRO A 480 17.62 65.49 50.88
CA PRO A 480 16.52 64.78 51.49
C PRO A 480 15.35 64.30 50.53
N GLN A 481 14.62 63.31 51.03
CA GLN A 481 13.16 63.07 51.08
C GLN A 481 12.28 63.33 49.83
N GLU A 482 11.54 62.33 49.39
CA GLU A 482 10.12 62.07 49.67
C GLU A 482 9.61 60.82 48.93
N GLU A 483 8.96 59.98 49.69
CA GLU A 483 7.83 59.08 49.55
C GLU A 483 7.25 58.78 48.15
N GLU A 484 7.10 57.50 47.82
CA GLU A 484 5.80 56.84 47.68
C GLU A 484 5.94 55.31 47.52
N GLN A 485 4.97 54.61 48.12
CA GLN A 485 4.94 53.15 48.33
C GLN A 485 4.49 52.35 47.11
N PRO A 486 4.73 51.02 47.10
CA PRO A 486 4.51 50.15 45.94
C PRO A 486 3.11 49.52 45.91
N GLN A 487 2.52 49.45 44.74
CA GLN A 487 1.34 48.59 44.52
C GLN A 487 1.74 47.17 44.14
N LYS A 488 1.33 46.25 44.97
CA LYS A 488 1.29 44.80 44.72
C LYS A 488 0.28 44.50 43.62
N ILE A 489 0.69 43.74 42.58
CA ILE A 489 -0.22 43.06 41.67
C ILE A 489 -0.18 41.56 42.06
N GLU A 490 -1.28 41.11 42.68
CA GLU A 490 -1.60 39.69 42.86
C GLU A 490 -2.06 39.09 41.55
N ILE A 491 -1.39 38.01 41.13
CA ILE A 491 -1.85 37.16 40.04
C ILE A 491 -2.70 36.06 40.68
N GLN A 492 -4.01 36.13 40.51
CA GLN A 492 -4.94 35.05 40.82
C GLN A 492 -4.80 33.94 39.81
N LYS A 493 -4.51 32.72 40.26
CA LYS A 493 -4.71 31.49 39.53
C LYS A 493 -6.17 31.08 39.69
N GLU A 494 -6.94 31.06 38.62
CA GLU A 494 -8.22 30.37 38.58
C GLU A 494 -7.95 28.88 38.27
N GLU A 495 -8.32 28.04 39.21
CA GLU A 495 -8.47 26.59 39.04
C GLU A 495 -9.87 26.32 38.45
N GLU A 496 -9.96 25.88 37.23
CA GLU A 496 -11.20 25.32 36.67
C GLU A 496 -11.36 23.86 37.13
N GLN A 497 -12.41 23.61 37.92
CA GLN A 497 -12.91 22.26 38.22
C GLN A 497 -13.77 21.74 37.07
N PRO A 498 -13.70 20.45 36.71
CA PRO A 498 -14.58 19.87 35.72
C PRO A 498 -15.97 19.63 36.31
N GLN A 499 -17.00 20.09 35.59
CA GLN A 499 -18.41 19.76 35.88
C GLN A 499 -18.71 18.35 35.38
N GLU A 500 -19.22 17.53 36.32
CA GLU A 500 -19.85 16.24 36.02
C GLU A 500 -21.18 16.46 35.29
N GLU A 501 -21.31 15.97 34.07
CA GLU A 501 -22.60 15.82 33.40
C GLU A 501 -23.30 14.55 33.85
N GLN A 502 -24.49 14.72 34.41
CA GLN A 502 -25.43 13.62 34.76
C GLN A 502 -26.06 13.04 33.49
N PRO A 503 -26.28 11.73 33.41
CA PRO A 503 -26.95 11.12 32.26
C PRO A 503 -28.45 11.40 32.26
N GLN A 504 -28.95 11.82 31.10
CA GLN A 504 -30.38 11.92 30.82
C GLN A 504 -30.99 10.52 30.64
N GLU A 505 -32.12 10.29 31.29
CA GLU A 505 -32.95 9.09 31.19
C GLU A 505 -33.48 8.91 29.75
N GLU A 506 -33.30 7.70 29.19
CA GLU A 506 -33.94 7.26 27.97
C GLU A 506 -35.42 7.06 28.16
N GLU A 507 -36.26 7.81 27.43
CA GLU A 507 -37.68 7.52 27.26
C GLU A 507 -37.87 6.23 26.45
N GLN A 508 -38.61 5.29 27.02
CA GLN A 508 -39.04 4.05 26.35
C GLN A 508 -40.10 4.34 25.29
N PRO A 509 -40.10 3.72 24.10
CA PRO A 509 -41.18 3.82 23.15
C PRO A 509 -42.40 3.00 23.61
N GLN A 510 -43.56 3.63 23.57
CA GLN A 510 -44.88 2.99 23.79
C GLN A 510 -45.17 2.00 22.66
N GLU A 511 -45.53 0.78 23.05
CA GLU A 511 -46.11 -0.23 22.15
C GLU A 511 -47.53 0.21 21.70
N GLU A 512 -47.73 0.39 20.38
CA GLU A 512 -49.05 0.48 19.78
C GLU A 512 -49.58 -0.92 19.50
N GLU A 513 -50.70 -1.25 20.14
CA GLU A 513 -51.50 -2.45 19.84
C GLU A 513 -52.13 -2.39 18.43
N PRO A 514 -52.24 -3.49 17.70
CA PRO A 514 -52.91 -3.51 16.39
C PRO A 514 -54.41 -3.55 16.58
N GLN A 515 -55.14 -2.60 15.99
CA GLN A 515 -56.57 -2.65 15.83
C GLN A 515 -56.96 -3.70 14.76
N GLU A 516 -57.78 -4.65 15.18
CA GLU A 516 -58.56 -5.54 14.30
C GLU A 516 -59.61 -4.71 13.56
N ASP A 517 -59.56 -4.68 12.23
CA ASP A 517 -60.67 -4.29 11.39
C ASP A 517 -61.30 -5.53 10.76
N ASN A 518 -62.50 -5.84 11.26
CA ASN A 518 -63.49 -6.70 10.65
C ASN A 518 -64.26 -5.91 9.56
N GLN A 519 -64.64 -6.62 8.53
CA GLN A 519 -65.73 -6.43 7.54
C GLN A 519 -65.27 -6.17 6.10
N GLU A 520 -65.64 -6.92 5.25
CA GLU A 520 -66.57 -7.73 4.43
C GLU A 520 -65.84 -8.32 3.22
#